data_749641c58285449e9b19679c15ee5c44
#
_entry.id   749641c58285449e9b19679c15ee5c44
#
_cell.length_a   1.000
_cell.length_b   1.000
_cell.length_c   1.000
_cell.angle_alpha   90.00
_cell.angle_beta   90.00
_cell.angle_gamma   90.00
#
_symmetry.space_group_name_H-M   'P 1'
#
loop_
_entity.id
_entity.type
_entity.pdbx_description
1 polymer ?
#
loop_
_entity_poly.entity_id
_entity_poly.type
_entity_poly.pdbx_seq_one_letter_code
_entity_poly.pdbx_strand_id
1 'polypeptide(L)'
;MITYIRGILEGMEEDKVIVDVGGVGYGIYMAGTAMGRLPALGKEVKIHTHLHVKEDLLQLYGFLTRDELRVFRLLIGVSGIGPKGGLGILSALGPDDLRFAVASNDVKAIQAA
;
A
#
# COMPACT_ATOMS: atom_id res chain seq x y z
N MET A 1 6.11 -15.26 2.84
CA MET A 1 5.28 -14.12 2.41
C MET A 1 6.11 -12.84 2.45
N ILE A 2 5.89 -11.94 1.49
CA ILE A 2 6.66 -10.69 1.41
C ILE A 2 5.96 -9.64 2.28
N THR A 3 6.57 -9.30 3.43
CA THR A 3 5.97 -8.37 4.40
C THR A 3 6.50 -6.95 4.27
N TYR A 4 7.70 -6.79 3.76
CA TYR A 4 8.25 -5.48 3.40
C TYR A 4 9.35 -5.65 2.37
N ILE A 5 9.65 -4.55 1.70
CA ILE A 5 10.77 -4.47 0.75
C ILE A 5 11.59 -3.24 1.11
N ARG A 6 12.90 -3.42 1.24
CA ARG A 6 13.86 -2.34 1.45
C ARG A 6 14.85 -2.33 0.31
N GLY A 7 15.01 -1.20 -0.32
CA GLY A 7 15.93 -1.05 -1.44
C GLY A 7 15.95 0.37 -1.96
N ILE A 8 16.46 0.53 -3.16
CA ILE A 8 16.60 1.84 -3.80
C ILE A 8 15.39 2.13 -4.67
N LEU A 9 14.81 3.30 -4.51
CA LEU A 9 13.70 3.75 -5.35
C LEU A 9 14.23 4.07 -6.75
N GLU A 10 13.97 3.17 -7.70
CA GLU A 10 14.48 3.27 -9.07
C GLU A 10 13.52 3.94 -10.03
N GLY A 11 12.24 3.83 -9.83
CA GLY A 11 11.25 4.38 -10.74
C GLY A 11 9.93 4.66 -10.06
N MET A 12 9.15 5.53 -10.70
CA MET A 12 7.81 5.88 -10.24
C MET A 12 6.91 5.99 -11.46
N GLU A 13 5.87 5.20 -11.49
CA GLU A 13 4.84 5.23 -12.54
C GLU A 13 3.58 5.85 -11.97
N GLU A 14 2.49 5.84 -12.74
CA GLU A 14 1.25 6.47 -12.34
C GLU A 14 0.66 5.88 -11.05
N ASP A 15 0.72 4.56 -10.91
CA ASP A 15 0.07 3.83 -9.81
C ASP A 15 1.00 2.88 -9.07
N LYS A 16 2.29 2.86 -9.41
CA LYS A 16 3.25 1.97 -8.77
C LYS A 16 4.65 2.56 -8.76
N VAL A 17 5.48 2.01 -7.89
CA VAL A 17 6.90 2.35 -7.80
C VAL A 17 7.72 1.10 -8.10
N ILE A 18 8.96 1.33 -8.51
CA ILE A 18 9.93 0.25 -8.74
C ILE A 18 11.04 0.40 -7.70
N VAL A 19 11.27 -0.65 -6.93
CA VAL A 19 12.32 -0.69 -5.90
C VAL A 19 13.33 -1.76 -6.29
N ASP A 20 14.58 -1.35 -6.37
CA ASP A 20 15.70 -2.24 -6.69
C ASP A 20 16.26 -2.84 -5.40
N VAL A 21 16.23 -4.16 -5.32
CA VAL A 21 16.81 -4.90 -4.20
C VAL A 21 17.83 -5.88 -4.79
N GLY A 22 19.11 -5.51 -4.70
CA GLY A 22 20.20 -6.37 -5.17
C GLY A 22 20.14 -6.69 -6.65
N GLY A 23 19.63 -5.80 -7.47
CA GLY A 23 19.51 -6.01 -8.91
C GLY A 23 18.15 -6.54 -9.37
N VAL A 24 17.23 -6.80 -8.43
CA VAL A 24 15.85 -7.22 -8.76
C VAL A 24 14.91 -6.04 -8.56
N GLY A 25 14.17 -5.67 -9.60
CA GLY A 25 13.19 -4.58 -9.56
C GLY A 25 11.82 -5.09 -9.15
N TYR A 26 11.33 -4.67 -7.99
CA TYR A 26 9.98 -5.00 -7.53
C TYR A 26 9.01 -3.88 -7.88
N GLY A 27 7.97 -4.20 -8.64
CA GLY A 27 6.88 -3.26 -8.92
C GLY A 27 5.85 -3.34 -7.81
N ILE A 28 5.58 -2.21 -7.15
CA ILE A 28 4.72 -2.14 -5.98
C ILE A 28 3.65 -1.09 -6.22
N TYR A 29 2.38 -1.52 -6.24
CA TYR A 29 1.25 -0.61 -6.37
C TYR A 29 1.05 0.15 -5.07
N MET A 30 0.85 1.46 -5.16
CA MET A 30 0.68 2.34 -4.01
C MET A 30 -0.39 3.39 -4.27
N ALA A 31 -1.02 3.87 -3.19
CA ALA A 31 -1.91 5.02 -3.26
C ALA A 31 -1.14 6.27 -3.69
N GLY A 32 -1.77 7.14 -4.48
CA GLY A 32 -1.12 8.35 -4.97
C GLY A 32 -0.62 9.26 -3.84
N THR A 33 -1.38 9.35 -2.74
CA THR A 33 -0.97 10.12 -1.56
C THR A 33 0.29 9.55 -0.91
N ALA A 34 0.43 8.23 -0.88
CA ALA A 34 1.63 7.58 -0.35
C ALA A 34 2.83 7.81 -1.27
N MET A 35 2.62 7.71 -2.58
CA MET A 35 3.70 7.94 -3.56
C MET A 35 4.26 9.37 -3.45
N GLY A 36 3.39 10.34 -3.17
CA GLY A 36 3.80 11.73 -3.00
C GLY A 36 4.67 11.99 -1.76
N ARG A 37 4.69 11.06 -0.81
CA ARG A 37 5.49 11.17 0.41
C ARG A 37 6.82 10.41 0.34
N LEU A 38 7.10 9.75 -0.78
CA LEU A 38 8.35 9.04 -0.97
C LEU A 38 9.51 9.99 -1.23
N PRO A 39 10.75 9.59 -0.88
CA PRO A 39 11.92 10.42 -1.20
C PRO A 39 12.21 10.43 -2.70
N ALA A 40 13.22 11.19 -3.09
CA ALA A 40 13.63 11.27 -4.48
C ALA A 40 14.15 9.93 -5.00
N LEU A 41 14.07 9.75 -6.32
CA LEU A 41 14.66 8.58 -6.97
C LEU A 41 16.14 8.45 -6.59
N GLY A 42 16.59 7.23 -6.42
CA GLY A 42 17.97 6.93 -6.02
C GLY A 42 18.16 6.82 -4.50
N LYS A 43 17.14 7.15 -3.72
CA LYS A 43 17.21 7.06 -2.26
C LYS A 43 16.69 5.70 -1.77
N GLU A 44 17.17 5.29 -0.60
CA GLU A 44 16.68 4.06 0.03
C GLU A 44 15.28 4.25 0.60
N VAL A 45 14.45 3.23 0.39
CA VAL A 45 13.08 3.21 0.94
C VAL A 45 12.82 1.86 1.60
N LYS A 46 11.92 1.88 2.57
CA LYS A 46 11.32 0.66 3.13
C LYS A 46 9.82 0.77 2.98
N ILE A 47 9.24 -0.19 2.28
CA ILE A 47 7.80 -0.20 1.98
C ILE A 47 7.20 -1.46 2.58
N HIS A 48 6.17 -1.31 3.42
CA HIS A 48 5.42 -2.45 3.94
C HIS A 48 4.51 -2.97 2.84
N THR A 49 4.48 -4.28 2.65
CA THR A 49 3.80 -4.85 1.48
C THR A 49 2.76 -5.89 1.82
N HIS A 50 1.78 -5.99 0.94
CA HIS A 50 0.82 -7.10 0.89
C HIS A 50 0.96 -7.77 -0.47
N LEU A 51 1.23 -9.08 -0.46
CA LEU A 51 1.30 -9.87 -1.68
C LEU A 51 -0.08 -10.41 -2.01
N HIS A 52 -0.63 -9.99 -3.12
CA HIS A 52 -1.92 -10.45 -3.62
C HIS A 52 -1.68 -11.51 -4.69
N VAL A 53 -2.16 -12.73 -4.42
CA VAL A 53 -1.95 -13.88 -5.30
C VAL A 53 -3.30 -14.39 -5.76
N LYS A 54 -3.45 -14.51 -7.07
CA LYS A 54 -4.55 -15.20 -7.71
C LYS A 54 -3.96 -16.23 -8.66
N GLU A 55 -4.82 -17.05 -9.28
CA GLU A 55 -4.41 -18.14 -10.17
C GLU A 55 -3.45 -17.67 -11.27
N ASP A 56 -3.71 -16.51 -11.86
CA ASP A 56 -2.94 -15.95 -12.96
C ASP A 56 -2.34 -14.58 -12.66
N LEU A 57 -2.25 -14.20 -11.38
CA LEU A 57 -1.87 -12.86 -10.98
C LEU A 57 -1.04 -12.87 -9.71
N LEU A 58 0.05 -12.09 -9.73
CA LEU A 58 0.91 -11.88 -8.58
C LEU A 58 1.23 -10.38 -8.51
N GLN A 59 0.72 -9.70 -7.48
CA GLN A 59 0.91 -8.25 -7.33
C GLN A 59 1.28 -7.88 -5.91
N LEU A 60 2.18 -6.89 -5.78
CA LEU A 60 2.55 -6.30 -4.51
C LEU A 60 1.84 -4.96 -4.34
N TYR A 61 1.27 -4.74 -3.16
CA TYR A 61 0.68 -3.47 -2.76
C TYR A 61 1.48 -2.92 -1.59
N GLY A 62 1.81 -1.63 -1.63
CA GLY A 62 2.76 -1.04 -0.71
C GLY A 62 2.20 0.11 0.11
N PHE A 63 2.75 0.25 1.32
CA PHE A 63 2.29 1.20 2.32
C PHE A 63 3.50 1.76 3.07
N LEU A 64 3.42 3.02 3.48
CA LEU A 64 4.50 3.67 4.20
C LEU A 64 4.56 3.26 5.66
N THR A 65 3.42 2.87 6.23
CA THR A 65 3.33 2.46 7.63
C THR A 65 2.64 1.11 7.77
N ARG A 66 2.89 0.45 8.90
CA ARG A 66 2.18 -0.79 9.23
C ARG A 66 0.69 -0.57 9.44
N ASP A 67 0.31 0.60 9.95
CA ASP A 67 -1.10 0.94 10.19
C ASP A 67 -1.87 1.02 8.88
N GLU A 68 -1.29 1.64 7.85
CA GLU A 68 -1.90 1.69 6.53
C GLU A 68 -2.09 0.28 5.94
N LEU A 69 -1.08 -0.57 6.07
CA LEU A 69 -1.18 -1.96 5.64
C LEU A 69 -2.30 -2.71 6.38
N ARG A 70 -2.40 -2.48 7.68
CA ARG A 70 -3.44 -3.12 8.51
C ARG A 70 -4.84 -2.71 8.07
N VAL A 71 -5.05 -1.42 7.83
CA VAL A 71 -6.32 -0.91 7.34
C VAL A 71 -6.64 -1.49 5.95
N PHE A 72 -5.65 -1.54 5.07
CA PHE A 72 -5.81 -2.12 3.74
C PHE A 72 -6.31 -3.58 3.85
N ARG A 73 -5.69 -4.38 4.71
CA ARG A 73 -6.09 -5.77 4.91
C ARG A 73 -7.51 -5.91 5.44
N LEU A 74 -7.93 -5.00 6.32
CA LEU A 74 -9.31 -4.96 6.79
C LEU A 74 -10.28 -4.66 5.65
N LEU A 75 -9.93 -3.70 4.80
CA LEU A 75 -10.77 -3.30 3.68
C LEU A 75 -10.96 -4.42 2.66
N ILE A 76 -9.88 -5.09 2.25
CA ILE A 76 -9.97 -6.15 1.25
C ILE A 76 -10.66 -7.41 1.79
N GLY A 77 -10.79 -7.52 3.10
CA GLY A 77 -11.57 -8.59 3.74
C GLY A 77 -13.08 -8.37 3.66
N VAL A 78 -13.50 -7.17 3.28
CA VAL A 78 -14.92 -6.84 3.13
C VAL A 78 -15.39 -7.24 1.73
N SER A 79 -16.56 -7.86 1.66
CA SER A 79 -17.15 -8.28 0.39
C SER A 79 -17.32 -7.10 -0.56
N GLY A 80 -16.84 -7.25 -1.78
CA GLY A 80 -16.98 -6.24 -2.82
C GLY A 80 -15.84 -5.23 -2.89
N ILE A 81 -14.87 -5.27 -1.97
CA ILE A 81 -13.70 -4.39 -2.02
C ILE A 81 -12.48 -5.20 -2.47
N GLY A 82 -11.96 -4.88 -3.66
CA GLY A 82 -10.71 -5.43 -4.14
C GLY A 82 -9.51 -4.57 -3.76
N PRO A 83 -8.27 -5.02 -4.08
CA PRO A 83 -7.06 -4.29 -3.71
C PRO A 83 -7.00 -2.85 -4.23
N LYS A 84 -7.37 -2.60 -5.47
CA LYS A 84 -7.36 -1.24 -6.02
C LYS A 84 -8.39 -0.34 -5.36
N GLY A 85 -9.56 -0.89 -5.03
CA GLY A 85 -10.58 -0.17 -4.26
C GLY A 85 -10.08 0.18 -2.86
N GLY A 86 -9.37 -0.75 -2.21
CA GLY A 86 -8.75 -0.50 -0.92
C GLY A 86 -7.73 0.63 -0.97
N LEU A 87 -6.88 0.66 -1.99
CA LEU A 87 -5.93 1.77 -2.19
C LEU A 87 -6.64 3.10 -2.40
N GLY A 88 -7.73 3.10 -3.17
CA GLY A 88 -8.53 4.30 -3.41
C GLY A 88 -9.11 4.87 -2.13
N ILE A 89 -9.64 4.02 -1.26
CA ILE A 89 -10.18 4.44 0.03
C ILE A 89 -9.07 5.02 0.91
N LEU A 90 -7.91 4.37 0.98
CA LEU A 90 -6.78 4.87 1.74
C LEU A 90 -6.29 6.22 1.25
N SER A 91 -6.34 6.47 -0.07
CA SER A 91 -5.98 7.76 -0.64
C SER A 91 -6.90 8.89 -0.18
N ALA A 92 -8.15 8.57 0.14
CA ALA A 92 -9.14 9.54 0.58
C ALA A 92 -9.12 9.81 2.08
N LEU A 93 -8.45 8.97 2.87
CA LEU A 93 -8.41 9.11 4.32
C LEU A 93 -7.30 10.06 4.77
N GLY A 94 -7.62 10.93 5.73
CA GLY A 94 -6.60 11.71 6.43
C GLY A 94 -5.93 10.89 7.53
N PRO A 95 -4.79 11.38 8.09
CA PRO A 95 -4.07 10.65 9.13
C PRO A 95 -4.91 10.36 10.38
N ASP A 96 -5.76 11.29 10.79
CA ASP A 96 -6.61 11.12 11.97
C ASP A 96 -7.69 10.07 11.73
N ASP A 97 -8.30 10.07 10.55
CA ASP A 97 -9.28 9.06 10.16
C ASP A 97 -8.66 7.67 10.17
N LEU A 98 -7.45 7.55 9.65
CA LEU A 98 -6.71 6.30 9.62
C LEU A 98 -6.43 5.78 11.04
N ARG A 99 -5.96 6.65 11.93
CA ARG A 99 -5.69 6.29 13.33
C ARG A 99 -6.95 5.84 14.05
N PHE A 100 -8.04 6.56 13.84
CA PHE A 100 -9.33 6.20 14.42
C PHE A 100 -9.79 4.83 13.94
N ALA A 101 -9.69 4.57 12.64
CA ALA A 101 -10.07 3.30 12.05
C ALA A 101 -9.26 2.13 12.61
N VAL A 102 -7.95 2.32 12.76
CA VAL A 102 -7.07 1.30 13.33
C VAL A 102 -7.41 1.03 14.80
N ALA A 103 -7.62 2.10 15.58
CA ALA A 103 -7.91 1.97 17.01
C ALA A 103 -9.26 1.30 17.26
N SER A 104 -10.28 1.63 16.48
CA SER A 104 -11.63 1.08 16.62
C SER A 104 -11.83 -0.24 15.87
N ASN A 105 -10.96 -0.55 14.94
CA ASN A 105 -11.11 -1.69 14.03
C ASN A 105 -12.43 -1.63 13.26
N ASP A 106 -12.87 -0.43 12.90
CA ASP A 106 -14.18 -0.16 12.31
C ASP A 106 -14.08 0.03 10.80
N VAL A 107 -14.27 -1.07 10.08
CA VAL A 107 -14.23 -1.09 8.61
C VAL A 107 -15.38 -0.28 8.01
N LYS A 108 -16.55 -0.23 8.66
CA LYS A 108 -17.70 0.51 8.15
C LYS A 108 -17.44 2.01 8.13
N ALA A 109 -16.78 2.53 9.15
CA ALA A 109 -16.40 3.94 9.19
C ALA A 109 -15.44 4.28 8.05
N ILE A 110 -14.51 3.38 7.74
CA ILE A 110 -13.57 3.54 6.63
C ILE A 110 -14.32 3.52 5.29
N GLN A 111 -15.26 2.61 5.11
CA GLN A 111 -16.04 2.51 3.88
C GLN A 111 -16.88 3.76 3.62
N ALA A 112 -17.32 4.44 4.66
CA ALA A 112 -18.10 5.67 4.55
C ALA A 112 -17.25 6.86 4.10
N ALA A 113 -15.96 6.75 4.21
CA ALA A 113 -15.03 7.79 3.74
C ALA A 113 -14.90 7.72 2.21
#